data_c3d926d92d22d3a99f061bdcb38e6708
#
_entry.id   c3d926d92d22d3a99f061bdcb38e6708
#
_cell.length_a   1.000
_cell.length_b   1.000
_cell.length_c   1.000
_cell.angle_alpha   90.00
_cell.angle_beta   90.00
_cell.angle_gamma   90.00
#
_symmetry.space_group_name_H-M   'P 1'
#
loop_
_entity.id
_entity.type
_entity.pdbx_description
1 polymer ?
#
loop_
_entity_poly.entity_id
_entity_poly.type
_entity_poly.pdbx_seq_one_letter_code
_entity_poly.pdbx_strand_id
1 'polypeptide(L)'
;MTEWIKVCEENSLKDGDLLDFDYKDKKILVARAGDEVFATDRICTHAYADLSTGFMNTDEKTVTCPLHMSIFKLEDGVPQNLPAEQPLNTYPVKIEQSWIYIFIE
;
A
#
# COMPACT_ATOMS: atom_id res chain seq x y z
N MET A 1 -7.39 18.47 7.65
CA MET A 1 -8.18 18.70 6.44
C MET A 1 -8.11 17.47 5.54
N THR A 2 -9.25 17.00 5.05
CA THR A 2 -9.33 15.82 4.21
C THR A 2 -9.30 16.21 2.73
N GLU A 3 -8.56 15.47 1.93
CA GLU A 3 -8.54 15.77 0.49
C GLU A 3 -8.06 14.58 -0.32
N TRP A 4 -8.42 14.59 -1.60
CA TRP A 4 -7.94 13.63 -2.57
C TRP A 4 -6.61 14.11 -3.12
N ILE A 5 -5.59 13.26 -2.98
CA ILE A 5 -4.23 13.57 -3.40
C ILE A 5 -3.91 12.80 -4.66
N LYS A 6 -3.44 13.51 -5.68
CA LYS A 6 -3.03 12.92 -6.95
C LYS A 6 -1.71 12.18 -6.78
N VAL A 7 -1.66 10.91 -7.17
CA VAL A 7 -0.49 10.06 -6.96
C VAL A 7 0.31 9.89 -8.24
N CYS A 8 -0.27 9.24 -9.24
CA CYS A 8 0.40 8.93 -10.49
C CYS A 8 -0.63 8.57 -11.55
N GLU A 9 -0.16 8.49 -12.79
CA GLU A 9 -1.01 8.01 -13.88
C GLU A 9 -1.30 6.52 -13.67
N GLU A 10 -2.53 6.12 -13.95
CA GLU A 10 -2.96 4.74 -13.80
C GLU A 10 -2.04 3.77 -14.54
N ASN A 11 -1.67 4.12 -15.78
CA ASN A 11 -0.86 3.25 -16.62
C ASN A 11 0.59 3.13 -16.18
N SER A 12 1.06 4.01 -15.31
CA SER A 12 2.43 3.93 -14.81
C SER A 12 2.57 2.92 -13.70
N LEU A 13 1.45 2.48 -13.09
CA LEU A 13 1.48 1.48 -12.04
C LEU A 13 0.98 0.16 -12.60
N LYS A 14 1.88 -0.81 -12.71
CA LYS A 14 1.58 -2.10 -13.34
C LYS A 14 1.16 -3.14 -12.30
N ASP A 15 0.57 -4.24 -12.79
CA ASP A 15 0.21 -5.36 -11.93
C ASP A 15 1.44 -5.85 -11.16
N GLY A 16 1.33 -5.91 -9.84
CA GLY A 16 2.43 -6.33 -8.97
C GLY A 16 3.34 -5.22 -8.50
N ASP A 17 3.14 -3.99 -8.98
CA ASP A 17 3.99 -2.87 -8.57
C ASP A 17 3.69 -2.40 -7.16
N LEU A 18 4.76 -2.03 -6.47
CA LEU A 18 4.71 -1.39 -5.15
C LEU A 18 5.36 -0.02 -5.30
N LEU A 19 4.57 1.02 -5.13
CA LEU A 19 5.04 2.40 -5.28
C LEU A 19 5.19 3.06 -3.92
N ASP A 20 6.34 3.67 -3.68
CA ASP A 20 6.57 4.48 -2.49
C ASP A 20 6.10 5.90 -2.76
N PHE A 21 5.17 6.37 -1.95
CA PHE A 21 4.58 7.70 -2.12
C PHE A 21 4.64 8.46 -0.79
N ASP A 22 5.28 9.61 -0.82
CA ASP A 22 5.37 10.47 0.35
C ASP A 22 4.43 11.66 0.19
N TYR A 23 3.64 11.94 1.21
CA TYR A 23 2.80 13.13 1.25
C TYR A 23 2.96 13.79 2.61
N LYS A 24 3.63 14.93 2.63
CA LYS A 24 4.00 15.62 3.88
C LYS A 24 4.81 14.65 4.75
N ASP A 25 4.35 14.37 5.96
CA ASP A 25 5.06 13.43 6.86
C ASP A 25 4.54 12.00 6.76
N LYS A 26 3.63 11.72 5.83
CA LYS A 26 3.06 10.38 5.67
C LYS A 26 3.83 9.59 4.64
N LYS A 27 4.17 8.35 4.99
CA LYS A 27 4.81 7.40 4.10
C LYS A 27 3.78 6.36 3.70
N ILE A 28 3.44 6.35 2.42
CA ILE A 28 2.31 5.57 1.90
C ILE A 28 2.80 4.59 0.86
N LEU A 29 2.24 3.38 0.90
CA LEU A 29 2.45 2.35 -0.11
C LEU A 29 1.25 2.34 -1.03
N VAL A 30 1.48 2.44 -2.34
CA VAL A 30 0.44 2.28 -3.34
C VAL A 30 0.76 1.03 -4.13
N ALA A 31 -0.16 0.08 -4.15
CA ALA A 31 0.08 -1.24 -4.74
C ALA A 31 -1.01 -1.59 -5.73
N ARG A 32 -0.65 -2.29 -6.79
CA ARG A 32 -1.61 -2.72 -7.79
C ARG A 32 -1.63 -4.24 -7.90
N ALA A 33 -2.85 -4.80 -7.80
CA ALA A 33 -3.09 -6.23 -8.01
C ALA A 33 -4.17 -6.36 -9.06
N GLY A 34 -3.80 -6.69 -10.29
CA GLY A 34 -4.72 -6.74 -11.41
C GLY A 34 -5.30 -5.37 -11.70
N ASP A 35 -6.62 -5.25 -11.60
CA ASP A 35 -7.30 -3.99 -11.81
C ASP A 35 -7.51 -3.18 -10.53
N GLU A 36 -7.14 -3.75 -9.39
CA GLU A 36 -7.35 -3.10 -8.10
C GLU A 36 -6.09 -2.38 -7.63
N VAL A 37 -6.28 -1.18 -7.09
CA VAL A 37 -5.20 -0.38 -6.51
C VAL A 37 -5.51 -0.16 -5.04
N PHE A 38 -4.48 -0.36 -4.21
CA PHE A 38 -4.59 -0.24 -2.75
C PHE A 38 -3.59 0.78 -2.24
N ALA A 39 -3.96 1.45 -1.16
CA ALA A 39 -3.04 2.37 -0.48
C ALA A 39 -3.06 2.07 1.01
N THR A 40 -1.87 1.86 1.57
CA THR A 40 -1.70 1.55 2.99
C THR A 40 -0.52 2.34 3.53
N ASP A 41 -0.33 2.27 4.85
CA ASP A 41 0.94 2.72 5.43
C ASP A 41 2.08 1.94 4.79
N ARG A 42 3.22 2.58 4.59
CA ARG A 42 4.36 1.94 3.93
C ARG A 42 5.33 1.30 4.90
N ILE A 43 5.31 1.72 6.15
CA ILE A 43 6.26 1.20 7.14
C ILE A 43 5.63 0.05 7.90
N CYS A 44 6.31 -1.10 7.91
CA CYS A 44 5.86 -2.29 8.61
C CYS A 44 5.65 -1.99 10.09
N THR A 45 4.50 -2.39 10.63
CA THR A 45 4.15 -2.10 12.02
C THR A 45 5.04 -2.82 13.02
N HIS A 46 5.69 -3.89 12.62
CA HIS A 46 6.58 -4.66 13.50
C HIS A 46 8.03 -4.19 13.44
N ALA A 47 8.57 -4.01 12.26
CA ALA A 47 10.02 -3.91 12.07
C ALA A 47 10.47 -2.57 11.48
N TYR A 48 9.58 -1.64 11.24
CA TYR A 48 9.88 -0.35 10.62
C TYR A 48 10.56 -0.47 9.25
N ALA A 49 10.39 -1.61 8.60
CA ALA A 49 10.90 -1.81 7.25
C ALA A 49 9.97 -1.16 6.22
N ASP A 50 10.54 -0.71 5.12
CA ASP A 50 9.77 -0.12 4.03
C ASP A 50 9.15 -1.23 3.19
N LEU A 51 7.83 -1.32 3.19
CA LEU A 51 7.10 -2.36 2.47
C LEU A 51 7.22 -2.25 0.94
N SER A 52 7.60 -1.08 0.43
CA SER A 52 7.81 -0.94 -1.02
C SER A 52 9.00 -1.74 -1.51
N THR A 53 9.88 -2.17 -0.60
CA THR A 53 11.01 -3.04 -0.93
C THR A 53 10.70 -4.51 -0.64
N GLY A 54 9.47 -4.80 -0.24
CA GLY A 54 9.05 -6.17 0.08
C GLY A 54 8.54 -6.94 -1.14
N PHE A 55 7.71 -7.92 -0.87
CA PHE A 55 7.22 -8.83 -1.90
C PHE A 55 5.71 -8.75 -2.01
N MET A 56 5.22 -8.64 -3.23
CA MET A 56 3.79 -8.59 -3.49
C MET A 56 3.29 -9.94 -3.99
N ASN A 57 2.18 -10.41 -3.42
CA ASN A 57 1.45 -11.56 -3.94
C ASN A 57 0.15 -11.03 -4.55
N THR A 58 0.07 -11.01 -5.88
CA THR A 58 -1.07 -10.43 -6.57
C THR A 58 -2.32 -11.28 -6.44
N ASP A 59 -2.17 -12.60 -6.35
CA ASP A 59 -3.32 -13.50 -6.22
C ASP A 59 -3.99 -13.36 -4.86
N GLU A 60 -3.18 -13.26 -3.81
CA GLU A 60 -3.68 -13.12 -2.44
C GLU A 60 -3.91 -11.65 -2.06
N LYS A 61 -3.43 -10.72 -2.88
CA LYS A 61 -3.50 -9.28 -2.62
C LYS A 61 -2.88 -8.93 -1.29
N THR A 62 -1.64 -9.40 -1.11
CA THR A 62 -0.87 -9.17 0.12
C THR A 62 0.49 -8.59 -0.21
N VAL A 63 1.08 -7.94 0.80
CA VAL A 63 2.47 -7.50 0.74
C VAL A 63 3.21 -8.12 1.93
N THR A 64 4.44 -8.59 1.67
CA THR A 64 5.27 -9.24 2.67
C THR A 64 6.44 -8.34 3.03
N CYS A 65 6.62 -8.10 4.33
CA CYS A 65 7.73 -7.32 4.85
C CYS A 65 9.04 -8.07 4.59
N PRO A 66 10.07 -7.38 4.07
CA PRO A 66 11.31 -8.09 3.71
C PRO A 66 12.16 -8.52 4.91
N LEU A 67 11.91 -7.97 6.11
CA LEU A 67 12.73 -8.32 7.27
C LEU A 67 12.27 -9.62 7.93
N HIS A 68 11.10 -9.66 8.51
CA HIS A 68 10.66 -10.85 9.25
C HIS A 68 9.53 -11.59 8.58
N MET A 69 9.29 -11.29 7.28
CA MET A 69 8.30 -11.97 6.45
C MET A 69 6.86 -11.87 6.98
N SER A 70 6.54 -10.79 7.69
CA SER A 70 5.15 -10.51 8.07
C SER A 70 4.34 -10.17 6.83
N ILE A 71 3.17 -10.77 6.72
CA ILE A 71 2.30 -10.62 5.56
C ILE A 71 1.09 -9.78 5.95
N PHE A 72 0.79 -8.75 5.15
CA PHE A 72 -0.35 -7.87 5.39
C PHE A 72 -1.29 -7.93 4.20
N LYS A 73 -2.59 -8.00 4.47
CA LYS A 73 -3.59 -7.84 3.41
C LYS A 73 -3.65 -6.38 3.00
N LEU A 74 -3.67 -6.14 1.69
CA LEU A 74 -3.72 -4.77 1.17
C LEU A 74 -5.10 -4.15 1.35
N GLU A 75 -6.15 -4.95 1.33
CA GLU A 75 -7.52 -4.47 1.41
C GLU A 75 -7.82 -3.81 2.75
N ASP A 76 -7.38 -4.40 3.85
CA ASP A 76 -7.71 -3.91 5.19
C ASP A 76 -6.49 -3.68 6.08
N GLY A 77 -5.29 -4.00 5.59
CA GLY A 77 -4.05 -3.81 6.35
C GLY A 77 -3.82 -4.86 7.43
N VAL A 78 -4.66 -5.88 7.53
CA VAL A 78 -4.60 -6.84 8.63
C VAL A 78 -3.41 -7.79 8.44
N PRO A 79 -2.57 -7.98 9.49
CA PRO A 79 -1.48 -8.94 9.39
C PRO A 79 -2.01 -10.37 9.39
N GLN A 80 -1.41 -11.21 8.55
CA GLN A 80 -1.84 -12.59 8.35
C GLN A 80 -1.02 -13.58 9.16
N ASN A 81 0.11 -13.15 9.71
CA ASN A 81 1.01 -14.01 10.46
C ASN A 81 1.83 -13.18 11.44
N LEU A 82 2.41 -13.87 12.41
CA LEU A 82 3.40 -13.26 13.28
C LEU A 82 4.70 -13.04 12.50
N PRO A 83 5.56 -12.09 12.91
CA PRO A 83 5.50 -11.36 14.20
C PRO A 83 4.62 -10.11 14.20
N ALA A 84 4.13 -9.62 13.06
CA ALA A 84 3.30 -8.44 13.06
C ALA A 84 1.92 -8.71 13.68
N GLU A 85 1.49 -7.83 14.57
CA GLU A 85 0.19 -7.96 15.23
C GLU A 85 -0.70 -6.74 15.00
N GLN A 86 -0.12 -5.60 14.62
CA GLN A 86 -0.85 -4.37 14.42
C GLN A 86 -1.17 -4.18 12.93
N PRO A 87 -2.41 -3.82 12.58
CA PRO A 87 -2.72 -3.59 11.17
C PRO A 87 -2.11 -2.30 10.65
N LEU A 88 -1.90 -2.26 9.35
CA LEU A 88 -1.55 -1.04 8.64
C LEU A 88 -2.82 -0.19 8.48
N ASN A 89 -2.69 1.13 8.54
CA ASN A 89 -3.78 2.00 8.13
C ASN A 89 -3.95 1.90 6.62
N THR A 90 -5.19 2.00 6.17
CA THR A 90 -5.50 2.00 4.73
C THR A 90 -6.09 3.34 4.34
N TYR A 91 -5.96 3.66 3.06
CA TYR A 91 -6.44 4.93 2.51
C TYR A 91 -7.35 4.62 1.32
N PRO A 92 -8.51 5.29 1.22
CA PRO A 92 -9.36 5.12 0.04
C PRO A 92 -8.64 5.51 -1.24
N VAL A 93 -8.91 4.78 -2.31
CA VAL A 93 -8.31 4.99 -3.62
C VAL A 93 -9.43 5.23 -4.61
N LYS A 94 -9.21 6.15 -5.54
CA LYS A 94 -10.08 6.28 -6.71
C LYS A 94 -9.21 6.47 -7.95
N ILE A 95 -9.75 6.05 -9.09
CA ILE A 95 -9.12 6.28 -10.38
C ILE A 95 -10.08 7.15 -11.17
N GLU A 96 -9.59 8.29 -11.64
CA GLU A 96 -10.43 9.26 -12.34
C GLU A 96 -9.61 9.90 -13.46
N GLN A 97 -10.13 9.86 -14.66
CA GLN A 97 -9.47 10.42 -15.84
C GLN A 97 -8.03 9.91 -16.00
N SER A 98 -7.86 8.58 -15.79
CA SER A 98 -6.59 7.89 -15.91
C SER A 98 -5.54 8.26 -14.87
N TRP A 99 -5.95 8.88 -13.76
CA TRP A 99 -5.08 9.21 -12.63
C TRP A 99 -5.53 8.51 -11.37
N ILE A 100 -4.55 8.07 -10.58
CA ILE A 100 -4.80 7.45 -9.28
C ILE A 100 -4.74 8.53 -8.20
N TYR A 101 -5.77 8.54 -7.35
CA TYR A 101 -5.87 9.47 -6.21
C TYR A 101 -6.04 8.66 -4.94
N ILE A 102 -5.50 9.17 -3.83
CA ILE A 102 -5.74 8.61 -2.50
C ILE A 102 -6.35 9.69 -1.61
N PHE A 103 -7.18 9.24 -0.66
CA PHE A 103 -7.85 10.14 0.27
C PHE A 103 -7.09 10.19 1.58
N ILE A 104 -6.64 11.37 1.97
CA ILE A 104 -5.86 11.57 3.20
C ILE A 104 -6.61 12.55 4.10
N GLU A 105 -6.78 12.15 5.36
CA GLU A 105 -7.37 13.00 6.37
C GLU A 105 -6.34 13.91 7.02
#